data_7cd036698833213e01ceaef0964a0058
#
_entry.id   7cd036698833213e01ceaef0964a0058
#
_cell.length_a   1.000
_cell.length_b   1.000
_cell.length_c   1.000
_cell.angle_alpha   90.00
_cell.angle_beta   90.00
_cell.angle_gamma   90.00
#
_symmetry.space_group_name_H-M   'P 1'
#
loop_
_entity.id
_entity.type
_entity.pdbx_description
1 polymer ?
#
loop_
_entity_poly.entity_id
_entity_poly.type
_entity_poly.pdbx_seq_one_letter_code
_entity_poly.pdbx_strand_id
1 'polypeptide(L)'
;GIGSTGMLVARMIPSSDVPRVYLQWALGDLLGISALTPSVLLLITRKQLRKLHSGVNRVRLREYLSWVVIMGVGLLVIIPIAYQGGLYPLAGVIVPVVLLLWSAIRFPPLFTALATSVATFTLAMILGLGIDGFRRPETLADTSMLMATLVVISTIPILLAASFYER
;
A
#
# COMPACT_ATOMS: atom_id res chain seq x y z
N GLY A 1 0.67 17.18 15.62
CA GLY A 1 0.40 16.14 16.58
C GLY A 1 1.35 16.14 17.78
N ILE A 2 1.02 15.34 18.76
CA ILE A 2 1.77 15.23 20.05
C ILE A 2 3.25 14.90 19.80
N GLY A 3 3.55 14.05 18.80
CA GLY A 3 4.93 13.65 18.48
C GLY A 3 5.82 14.81 18.02
N SER A 4 5.35 15.61 17.07
CA SER A 4 6.12 16.77 16.56
C SER A 4 6.32 17.85 17.61
N THR A 5 5.31 18.08 18.46
CA THR A 5 5.40 19.02 19.60
C THR A 5 6.40 18.50 20.65
N GLY A 6 6.40 17.20 20.93
CA GLY A 6 7.37 16.57 21.83
C GLY A 6 8.81 16.71 21.33
N MET A 7 9.05 16.52 20.03
CA MET A 7 10.38 16.71 19.42
C MET A 7 10.85 18.17 19.48
N LEU A 8 9.94 19.15 19.32
CA LEU A 8 10.26 20.56 19.48
C LEU A 8 10.65 20.89 20.93
N VAL A 9 9.85 20.42 21.91
CA VAL A 9 10.12 20.63 23.33
C VAL A 9 11.44 19.97 23.73
N ALA A 10 11.75 18.80 23.21
CA ALA A 10 13.01 18.10 23.43
C ALA A 10 14.20 18.73 22.67
N ARG A 11 14.00 19.84 21.93
CA ARG A 11 15.00 20.50 21.07
C ARG A 11 15.66 19.57 20.04
N MET A 12 14.95 18.53 19.62
CA MET A 12 15.42 17.58 18.61
C MET A 12 15.28 18.13 17.19
N ILE A 13 14.36 19.09 16.98
CA ILE A 13 14.11 19.74 15.69
C ILE A 13 14.02 21.25 15.88
N PRO A 14 14.52 22.06 14.92
CA PRO A 14 14.30 23.49 14.90
C PRO A 14 12.81 23.81 14.64
N SER A 15 12.35 24.97 15.12
CA SER A 15 10.95 25.40 14.94
C SER A 15 10.52 25.52 13.48
N SER A 16 11.46 25.84 12.58
CA SER A 16 11.24 25.87 11.13
C SER A 16 10.82 24.54 10.52
N ASP A 17 11.26 23.43 11.10
CA ASP A 17 11.02 22.08 10.57
C ASP A 17 9.76 21.41 11.16
N VAL A 18 9.13 22.01 12.15
CA VAL A 18 7.92 21.47 12.79
C VAL A 18 6.79 21.19 11.79
N PRO A 19 6.44 22.10 10.85
CA PRO A 19 5.39 21.82 9.87
C PRO A 19 5.74 20.62 8.96
N ARG A 20 7.02 20.50 8.62
CA ARG A 20 7.53 19.39 7.79
C ARG A 20 7.38 18.05 8.51
N VAL A 21 7.85 17.98 9.75
CA VAL A 21 7.76 16.76 10.57
C VAL A 21 6.30 16.39 10.81
N TYR A 22 5.45 17.38 11.09
CA TYR A 22 4.01 17.17 11.25
C TYR A 22 3.37 16.56 9.98
N LEU A 23 3.69 17.09 8.81
CA LEU A 23 3.16 16.57 7.55
C LEU A 23 3.61 15.13 7.30
N GLN A 24 4.87 14.80 7.56
CA GLN A 24 5.39 13.44 7.43
C GLN A 24 4.66 12.46 8.35
N TRP A 25 4.43 12.83 9.59
CA TRP A 25 3.66 12.00 10.53
C TRP A 25 2.22 11.82 10.09
N ALA A 26 1.56 12.91 9.69
CA ALA A 26 0.17 12.85 9.23
C ALA A 26 0.01 11.97 7.98
N LEU A 27 0.93 12.05 7.03
CA LEU A 27 0.93 11.19 5.84
C LEU A 27 1.21 9.72 6.18
N GLY A 28 2.11 9.45 7.13
CA GLY A 28 2.38 8.10 7.62
C GLY A 28 1.14 7.48 8.30
N ASP A 29 0.48 8.25 9.17
CA ASP A 29 -0.76 7.84 9.83
C ASP A 29 -1.87 7.59 8.80
N LEU A 30 -2.03 8.48 7.83
CA LEU A 30 -3.00 8.33 6.75
C LEU A 30 -2.73 7.05 5.93
N LEU A 31 -1.47 6.77 5.60
CA LEU A 31 -1.09 5.54 4.91
C LEU A 31 -1.40 4.30 5.76
N GLY A 32 -1.07 4.32 7.04
CA GLY A 32 -1.40 3.23 7.97
C GLY A 32 -2.89 2.96 8.04
N ILE A 33 -3.70 4.01 8.19
CA ILE A 33 -5.16 3.92 8.23
C ILE A 33 -5.70 3.39 6.89
N SER A 34 -5.30 3.98 5.76
CA SER A 34 -5.82 3.59 4.44
C SER A 34 -5.45 2.15 4.05
N ALA A 35 -4.25 1.70 4.41
CA ALA A 35 -3.79 0.37 4.06
C ALA A 35 -4.30 -0.72 5.02
N LEU A 36 -4.35 -0.48 6.34
CA LEU A 36 -4.67 -1.51 7.34
C LEU A 36 -6.14 -1.57 7.70
N THR A 37 -6.81 -0.41 7.84
CA THR A 37 -8.18 -0.38 8.37
C THR A 37 -9.17 -1.24 7.58
N PRO A 38 -9.19 -1.22 6.24
CA PRO A 38 -10.09 -2.06 5.47
C PRO A 38 -9.85 -3.54 5.71
N SER A 39 -8.59 -3.96 5.80
CA SER A 39 -8.22 -5.35 6.07
C SER A 39 -8.70 -5.81 7.44
N VAL A 40 -8.49 -5.00 8.47
CA VAL A 40 -8.91 -5.30 9.85
C VAL A 40 -10.43 -5.34 9.96
N LEU A 41 -11.14 -4.35 9.39
CA LEU A 41 -12.61 -4.31 9.41
C LEU A 41 -13.21 -5.53 8.71
N LEU A 42 -12.71 -5.89 7.52
CA LEU A 42 -13.19 -7.05 6.79
C LEU A 42 -12.87 -8.38 7.51
N LEU A 43 -11.75 -8.47 8.23
CA LEU A 43 -11.44 -9.63 9.07
C LEU A 43 -12.42 -9.76 10.23
N ILE A 44 -12.73 -8.68 10.94
CA ILE A 44 -13.66 -8.68 12.07
C ILE A 44 -15.08 -9.03 11.60
N THR A 45 -15.51 -8.45 10.49
CA THR A 45 -16.86 -8.64 9.94
C THR A 45 -17.00 -9.91 9.08
N ARG A 46 -15.93 -10.66 8.87
CA ARG A 46 -15.88 -11.85 8.00
C ARG A 46 -17.01 -12.85 8.29
N LYS A 47 -17.32 -13.10 9.56
CA LYS A 47 -18.39 -14.05 9.95
C LYS A 47 -19.77 -13.58 9.49
N GLN A 48 -20.03 -12.28 9.52
CA GLN A 48 -21.31 -11.69 9.10
C GLN A 48 -21.41 -11.69 7.56
N LEU A 49 -20.35 -11.31 6.87
CA LEU A 49 -20.26 -11.31 5.40
C LEU A 49 -20.43 -12.72 4.82
N ARG A 50 -19.88 -13.74 5.47
CA ARG A 50 -20.01 -15.14 5.03
C ARG A 50 -21.44 -15.68 5.09
N LYS A 51 -22.25 -15.19 6.04
CA LYS A 51 -23.68 -15.54 6.13
C LYS A 51 -24.52 -14.91 5.01
N LEU A 52 -24.14 -13.72 4.57
CA LEU A 52 -24.88 -12.97 3.54
C LEU A 52 -24.56 -13.47 2.11
N HIS A 53 -23.39 -14.06 1.88
CA HIS A 53 -22.88 -14.38 0.55
C HIS A 53 -22.52 -15.86 0.37
N SER A 54 -23.43 -16.76 0.75
CA SER A 54 -23.26 -18.21 0.52
C SER A 54 -23.29 -18.63 -0.96
N GLY A 55 -23.59 -17.72 -1.88
CA GLY A 55 -23.72 -17.96 -3.31
C GLY A 55 -22.60 -17.45 -4.21
N VAL A 56 -21.56 -16.78 -3.66
CA VAL A 56 -20.52 -16.16 -4.49
C VAL A 56 -19.54 -17.19 -5.02
N ASN A 57 -19.22 -17.04 -6.31
CA ASN A 57 -18.28 -17.83 -7.12
C ASN A 57 -17.08 -18.36 -6.32
N ARG A 58 -16.95 -19.67 -6.28
CA ARG A 58 -15.76 -20.35 -5.74
C ARG A 58 -14.58 -20.08 -6.66
N VAL A 59 -13.84 -18.98 -6.37
CA VAL A 59 -12.53 -18.79 -6.98
C VAL A 59 -11.68 -20.02 -6.65
N ARG A 60 -11.11 -20.67 -7.65
CA ARG A 60 -10.33 -21.89 -7.44
C ARG A 60 -9.02 -21.53 -6.73
N LEU A 61 -8.60 -22.37 -5.78
CA LEU A 61 -7.32 -22.18 -5.06
C LEU A 61 -6.15 -21.92 -6.00
N ARG A 62 -6.17 -22.55 -7.18
CA ARG A 62 -5.17 -22.34 -8.23
C ARG A 62 -5.09 -20.88 -8.69
N GLU A 63 -6.22 -20.16 -8.78
CA GLU A 63 -6.23 -18.75 -9.19
C GLU A 63 -5.59 -17.86 -8.11
N TYR A 64 -5.83 -18.14 -6.81
CA TYR A 64 -5.14 -17.44 -5.72
C TYR A 64 -3.64 -17.69 -5.76
N LEU A 65 -3.23 -18.96 -5.93
CA LEU A 65 -1.82 -19.30 -5.99
C LEU A 65 -1.13 -18.65 -7.19
N SER A 66 -1.74 -18.69 -8.38
CA SER A 66 -1.16 -18.03 -9.56
C SER A 66 -1.02 -16.52 -9.36
N TRP A 67 -2.02 -15.87 -8.76
CA TRP A 67 -1.96 -14.44 -8.47
C TRP A 67 -0.83 -14.11 -7.48
N VAL A 68 -0.71 -14.88 -6.39
CA VAL A 68 0.36 -14.69 -5.38
C VAL A 68 1.74 -14.90 -5.99
N VAL A 69 1.90 -15.92 -6.85
CA VAL A 69 3.18 -16.19 -7.54
C VAL A 69 3.52 -15.04 -8.48
N ILE A 70 2.58 -14.58 -9.30
CA ILE A 70 2.82 -13.47 -10.24
C ILE A 70 3.15 -12.18 -9.48
N MET A 71 2.43 -11.89 -8.39
CA MET A 71 2.73 -10.74 -7.54
C MET A 71 4.11 -10.84 -6.90
N GLY A 72 4.46 -12.01 -6.34
CA GLY A 72 5.76 -12.25 -5.73
C GLY A 72 6.89 -12.12 -6.74
N VAL A 73 6.76 -12.73 -7.91
CA VAL A 73 7.74 -12.59 -9.02
C VAL A 73 7.83 -11.11 -9.47
N GLY A 74 6.69 -10.42 -9.61
CA GLY A 74 6.66 -9.01 -9.98
C GLY A 74 7.43 -8.14 -8.98
N LEU A 75 7.23 -8.32 -7.69
CA LEU A 75 7.96 -7.61 -6.64
C LEU A 75 9.46 -7.96 -6.65
N LEU A 76 9.82 -9.23 -6.87
CA LEU A 76 11.23 -9.64 -6.96
C LEU A 76 11.93 -9.09 -8.20
N VAL A 77 11.23 -8.97 -9.33
CA VAL A 77 11.78 -8.41 -10.58
C VAL A 77 12.00 -6.90 -10.49
N ILE A 78 11.26 -6.20 -9.63
CA ILE A 78 11.48 -4.76 -9.39
C ILE A 78 12.90 -4.50 -8.90
N ILE A 79 13.46 -5.36 -8.04
CA ILE A 79 14.78 -5.19 -7.43
C ILE A 79 15.89 -5.04 -8.47
N PRO A 80 16.14 -6.02 -9.37
CA PRO A 80 17.21 -5.89 -10.37
C PRO A 80 16.97 -4.78 -11.40
N ILE A 81 15.70 -4.44 -11.70
CA ILE A 81 15.40 -3.36 -12.64
C ILE A 81 15.73 -1.99 -12.02
N ALA A 82 15.56 -1.83 -10.72
CA ALA A 82 15.91 -0.60 -10.01
C ALA A 82 17.41 -0.25 -10.11
N TYR A 83 18.27 -1.24 -10.19
CA TYR A 83 19.73 -1.02 -10.37
C TYR A 83 20.12 -0.38 -11.70
N GLN A 84 19.27 -0.50 -12.72
CA GLN A 84 19.59 0.04 -14.06
C GLN A 84 19.35 1.54 -14.18
N GLY A 85 18.68 2.15 -13.19
CA GLY A 85 18.37 3.60 -13.17
C GLY A 85 17.31 4.03 -14.20
N GLY A 86 17.00 5.32 -14.23
CA GLY A 86 16.10 5.92 -15.21
C GLY A 86 14.60 5.76 -14.88
N LEU A 87 13.76 5.57 -15.90
CA LEU A 87 12.29 5.41 -15.78
C LEU A 87 11.86 4.03 -15.28
N TYR A 88 12.76 3.08 -15.21
CA TYR A 88 12.47 1.69 -14.84
C TYR A 88 11.86 1.50 -13.44
N PRO A 89 12.22 2.30 -12.40
CA PRO A 89 11.56 2.19 -11.10
C PRO A 89 10.04 2.41 -11.15
N LEU A 90 9.58 3.33 -12.00
CA LEU A 90 8.14 3.56 -12.20
C LEU A 90 7.46 2.35 -12.83
N ALA A 91 8.09 1.72 -13.82
CA ALA A 91 7.58 0.49 -14.43
C ALA A 91 7.43 -0.64 -13.39
N GLY A 92 8.36 -0.72 -12.43
CA GLY A 92 8.29 -1.68 -11.33
C GLY A 92 7.07 -1.53 -10.42
N VAL A 93 6.59 -0.31 -10.22
CA VAL A 93 5.40 -0.03 -9.42
C VAL A 93 4.10 -0.35 -10.18
N ILE A 94 4.11 -0.23 -11.51
CA ILE A 94 2.92 -0.47 -12.35
C ILE A 94 2.43 -1.91 -12.22
N VAL A 95 3.33 -2.90 -12.21
CA VAL A 95 2.97 -4.32 -12.15
C VAL A 95 2.15 -4.67 -10.89
N PRO A 96 2.61 -4.33 -9.66
CA PRO A 96 1.80 -4.53 -8.47
C PRO A 96 0.45 -3.82 -8.52
N VAL A 97 0.40 -2.58 -9.04
CA VAL A 97 -0.85 -1.82 -9.14
C VAL A 97 -1.85 -2.52 -10.06
N VAL A 98 -1.43 -2.94 -11.26
CA VAL A 98 -2.30 -3.66 -12.20
C VAL A 98 -2.81 -4.97 -11.59
N LEU A 99 -1.96 -5.72 -10.88
CA LEU A 99 -2.35 -6.95 -10.20
C LEU A 99 -3.33 -6.70 -9.05
N LEU A 100 -3.18 -5.60 -8.31
CA LEU A 100 -4.12 -5.20 -7.27
C LEU A 100 -5.48 -4.81 -7.85
N LEU A 101 -5.51 -4.06 -8.96
CA LEU A 101 -6.74 -3.72 -9.66
C LEU A 101 -7.43 -4.98 -10.21
N TRP A 102 -6.67 -5.91 -10.78
CA TRP A 102 -7.20 -7.20 -11.19
C TRP A 102 -7.77 -7.99 -10.00
N SER A 103 -7.08 -7.99 -8.85
CA SER A 103 -7.59 -8.64 -7.64
C SER A 103 -8.93 -8.06 -7.19
N ALA A 104 -9.11 -6.75 -7.32
CA ALA A 104 -10.33 -6.05 -6.94
C ALA A 104 -11.57 -6.51 -7.73
N ILE A 105 -11.37 -6.88 -9.00
CA ILE A 105 -12.44 -7.34 -9.89
C ILE A 105 -12.73 -8.84 -9.70
N ARG A 106 -11.69 -9.63 -9.43
CA ARG A 106 -11.78 -11.10 -9.50
C ARG A 106 -11.92 -11.79 -8.16
N PHE A 107 -11.34 -11.25 -7.11
CA PHE A 107 -11.28 -11.88 -5.79
C PHE A 107 -12.20 -11.21 -4.77
N PRO A 108 -12.53 -11.90 -3.66
CA PRO A 108 -13.32 -11.31 -2.58
C PRO A 108 -12.63 -10.06 -1.99
N PRO A 109 -13.39 -9.07 -1.50
CA PRO A 109 -12.84 -7.82 -0.95
C PRO A 109 -11.80 -8.02 0.15
N LEU A 110 -11.97 -9.05 0.99
CA LEU A 110 -11.00 -9.37 2.03
C LEU A 110 -9.62 -9.74 1.45
N PHE A 111 -9.60 -10.55 0.38
CA PHE A 111 -8.33 -10.91 -0.28
C PHE A 111 -7.67 -9.68 -0.88
N THR A 112 -8.43 -8.85 -1.60
CA THR A 112 -7.93 -7.60 -2.19
C THR A 112 -7.39 -6.66 -1.11
N ALA A 113 -8.11 -6.48 0.00
CA ALA A 113 -7.66 -5.63 1.09
C ALA A 113 -6.34 -6.12 1.70
N LEU A 114 -6.24 -7.43 2.01
CA LEU A 114 -5.00 -8.03 2.53
C LEU A 114 -3.84 -7.92 1.54
N ALA A 115 -4.09 -8.24 0.27
CA ALA A 115 -3.09 -8.13 -0.80
C ALA A 115 -2.60 -6.69 -0.95
N THR A 116 -3.52 -5.72 -0.92
CA THR A 116 -3.20 -4.28 -0.99
C THR A 116 -2.36 -3.86 0.21
N SER A 117 -2.73 -4.27 1.43
CA SER A 117 -1.95 -3.96 2.64
C SER A 117 -0.52 -4.48 2.52
N VAL A 118 -0.36 -5.77 2.19
CA VAL A 118 0.97 -6.40 2.05
C VAL A 118 1.80 -5.72 0.97
N ALA A 119 1.22 -5.49 -0.21
CA ALA A 119 1.92 -4.84 -1.32
C ALA A 119 2.33 -3.41 -0.97
N THR A 120 1.44 -2.62 -0.34
CA THR A 120 1.72 -1.24 0.07
C THR A 120 2.85 -1.19 1.10
N PHE A 121 2.83 -2.06 2.11
CA PHE A 121 3.91 -2.13 3.10
C PHE A 121 5.23 -2.58 2.49
N THR A 122 5.21 -3.56 1.59
CA THR A 122 6.42 -4.01 0.89
C THR A 122 7.02 -2.88 0.05
N LEU A 123 6.20 -2.17 -0.72
CA LEU A 123 6.64 -1.02 -1.50
C LEU A 123 7.14 0.12 -0.60
N ALA A 124 6.43 0.41 0.50
CA ALA A 124 6.87 1.43 1.46
C ALA A 124 8.23 1.10 2.05
N MET A 125 8.49 -0.16 2.39
CA MET A 125 9.79 -0.61 2.90
C MET A 125 10.89 -0.50 1.83
N ILE A 126 10.66 -1.01 0.63
CA ILE A 126 11.64 -0.95 -0.48
C ILE A 126 11.99 0.51 -0.80
N LEU A 127 10.98 1.34 -1.01
CA LEU A 127 11.18 2.73 -1.42
C LEU A 127 11.66 3.62 -0.26
N GLY A 128 11.15 3.42 0.94
CA GLY A 128 11.50 4.22 2.13
C GLY A 128 12.90 3.95 2.64
N LEU A 129 13.36 2.71 2.58
CA LEU A 129 14.73 2.32 2.98
C LEU A 129 15.76 2.55 1.87
N GLY A 130 15.32 2.82 0.64
CA GLY A 130 16.21 2.94 -0.52
C GLY A 130 16.95 1.64 -0.80
N ILE A 131 16.24 0.51 -0.67
CA ILE A 131 16.80 -0.82 -0.92
C ILE A 131 17.05 -0.97 -2.42
N ASP A 132 18.19 -1.53 -2.76
CA ASP A 132 18.49 -2.04 -4.10
C ASP A 132 18.39 -1.01 -5.24
N GLY A 133 19.00 0.16 -5.06
CA GLY A 133 19.11 1.18 -6.11
C GLY A 133 17.96 2.18 -6.17
N PHE A 134 16.91 2.01 -5.37
CA PHE A 134 15.95 3.09 -5.19
C PHE A 134 16.55 4.23 -4.38
N ARG A 135 16.46 5.44 -4.93
CA ARG A 135 16.93 6.63 -4.24
C ARG A 135 16.04 6.89 -3.03
N ARG A 136 16.67 7.03 -1.86
CA ARG A 136 15.94 7.45 -0.67
C ARG A 136 15.31 8.83 -0.90
N PRO A 137 14.10 9.05 -0.41
CA PRO A 137 13.50 10.38 -0.43
C PRO A 137 14.35 11.31 0.47
N GLU A 138 15.03 12.27 -0.15
CA GLU A 138 15.92 13.21 0.55
C GLU A 138 15.20 14.51 0.89
N THR A 139 14.22 14.88 0.06
CA THR A 139 13.44 16.11 0.24
C THR A 139 12.07 15.83 0.83
N LEU A 140 11.45 16.89 1.38
CA LEU A 140 10.05 16.82 1.81
C LEU A 140 9.13 16.50 0.62
N ALA A 141 9.41 17.09 -0.54
CA ALA A 141 8.63 16.86 -1.74
C ALA A 141 8.69 15.38 -2.15
N ASP A 142 9.87 14.76 -2.13
CA ASP A 142 10.03 13.34 -2.45
C ASP A 142 9.24 12.45 -1.47
N THR A 143 9.37 12.75 -0.17
CA THR A 143 8.66 11.98 0.87
C THR A 143 7.14 12.13 0.75
N SER A 144 6.65 13.36 0.52
CA SER A 144 5.23 13.61 0.40
C SER A 144 4.66 12.98 -0.88
N MET A 145 5.38 13.03 -1.99
CA MET A 145 5.00 12.38 -3.24
C MET A 145 4.96 10.85 -3.10
N LEU A 146 5.96 10.27 -2.44
CA LEU A 146 5.99 8.83 -2.14
C LEU A 146 4.78 8.42 -1.30
N MET A 147 4.53 9.11 -0.19
CA MET A 147 3.41 8.80 0.69
C MET A 147 2.04 8.97 0.01
N ALA A 148 1.87 10.06 -0.76
CA ALA A 148 0.65 10.27 -1.53
C ALA A 148 0.43 9.14 -2.56
N THR A 149 1.47 8.72 -3.26
CA THR A 149 1.41 7.60 -4.21
C THR A 149 1.00 6.30 -3.51
N LEU A 150 1.59 5.98 -2.36
CA LEU A 150 1.25 4.79 -1.59
C LEU A 150 -0.20 4.83 -1.06
N VAL A 151 -0.70 6.00 -0.63
CA VAL A 151 -2.11 6.18 -0.24
C VAL A 151 -3.04 5.91 -1.43
N VAL A 152 -2.71 6.41 -2.61
CA VAL A 152 -3.50 6.15 -3.84
C VAL A 152 -3.49 4.66 -4.17
N ILE A 153 -2.32 4.01 -4.15
CA ILE A 153 -2.16 2.57 -4.41
C ILE A 153 -2.95 1.73 -3.40
N SER A 154 -2.99 2.14 -2.13
CA SER A 154 -3.74 1.42 -1.09
C SER A 154 -5.24 1.62 -1.18
N THR A 155 -5.71 2.77 -1.65
CA THR A 155 -7.12 3.16 -1.60
C THR A 155 -7.90 2.69 -2.83
N ILE A 156 -7.33 2.87 -4.04
CA ILE A 156 -8.05 2.61 -5.31
C ILE A 156 -8.51 1.16 -5.44
N PRO A 157 -7.68 0.12 -5.21
CA PRO A 157 -8.13 -1.27 -5.34
C PRO A 157 -9.24 -1.63 -4.36
N ILE A 158 -9.22 -1.06 -3.16
CA ILE A 158 -10.21 -1.32 -2.12
C ILE A 158 -11.56 -0.68 -2.49
N LEU A 159 -11.55 0.58 -2.94
CA LEU A 159 -12.76 1.26 -3.43
C LEU A 159 -13.36 0.53 -4.64
N LEU A 160 -12.51 0.08 -5.56
CA LEU A 160 -12.95 -0.70 -6.71
C LEU A 160 -13.58 -2.03 -6.27
N ALA A 161 -12.93 -2.77 -5.36
CA ALA A 161 -13.46 -4.02 -4.82
C ALA A 161 -14.82 -3.80 -4.12
N ALA A 162 -14.97 -2.73 -3.34
CA ALA A 162 -16.24 -2.37 -2.71
C ALA A 162 -17.33 -2.11 -3.76
N SER A 163 -17.03 -1.31 -4.78
CA SER A 163 -17.98 -0.98 -5.86
C SER A 163 -18.46 -2.19 -6.65
N PHE A 164 -17.60 -3.18 -6.88
CA PHE A 164 -18.01 -4.43 -7.55
C PHE A 164 -18.76 -5.39 -6.64
N TYR A 165 -18.56 -5.30 -5.34
CA TYR A 165 -19.18 -6.18 -4.38
C TYR A 165 -20.61 -5.76 -4.01
N GLU A 166 -20.94 -4.49 -4.16
CA GLU A 166 -22.29 -3.95 -3.90
C GLU A 166 -23.29 -4.23 -5.04
N ARG A 167 -22.82 -4.66 -6.23
CA ARG A 167 -23.67 -4.99 -7.38
C ARG A 167 -24.02 -6.46 -7.41
#